data_1006d3cba74c70509199727919b534b5
#
_entry.id   1006d3cba74c70509199727919b534b5
#
_cell.length_a   1.000
_cell.length_b   1.000
_cell.length_c   1.000
_cell.angle_alpha   90.00
_cell.angle_beta   90.00
_cell.angle_gamma   90.00
#
_symmetry.space_group_name_H-M   'P 1'
#
loop_
_entity.id
_entity.type
_entity.pdbx_description
1 polymer ?
#
loop_
_entity_poly.entity_id
_entity_poly.type
_entity_poly.pdbx_seq_one_letter_code
_entity_poly.pdbx_strand_id
1 'polypeptide(L)'
;HFTPGAIDEEWCDRLLLARIHRYTLKRLRREIEPVERRDFMRFLFDWQHLAPGSQLRGPDALTAVLAQLEGFEAAAGAWEGELLCARIADYSFLWLDEQCRSGRLAWTRFASATNSQKPRSSGPLRSTPIAILPRRQLGLWHQLFDMTDPASPKLSSRADAVLDHLRTRGASFFDEIAQETRLLQVEVEVALGELVARGLIQADSFAG
;
A
#
# COMPACT_ATOMS: atom_id res chain seq x y z
N HIS A 1 -29.01 -21.23 -2.78
CA HIS A 1 -29.55 -22.32 -3.63
C HIS A 1 -28.48 -23.40 -3.76
N PHE A 2 -28.88 -24.68 -3.57
CA PHE A 2 -27.98 -25.83 -3.68
C PHE A 2 -27.96 -26.40 -5.09
N THR A 3 -29.05 -26.18 -5.84
CA THR A 3 -29.17 -26.64 -7.23
C THR A 3 -28.97 -25.46 -8.20
N PRO A 4 -28.04 -25.57 -9.16
CA PRO A 4 -27.87 -24.54 -10.18
C PRO A 4 -29.18 -24.30 -10.96
N GLY A 5 -29.64 -23.02 -10.98
CA GLY A 5 -30.86 -22.62 -11.68
C GLY A 5 -32.18 -22.80 -10.91
N ALA A 6 -32.14 -23.25 -9.67
CA ALA A 6 -33.33 -23.30 -8.82
C ALA A 6 -33.87 -21.90 -8.49
N ILE A 7 -35.17 -21.68 -8.72
CA ILE A 7 -35.85 -20.40 -8.46
C ILE A 7 -36.50 -20.43 -7.07
N ASP A 8 -36.90 -21.61 -6.59
CA ASP A 8 -37.58 -21.80 -5.31
C ASP A 8 -36.60 -21.90 -4.13
N GLU A 9 -37.09 -21.57 -2.91
CA GLU A 9 -36.31 -21.79 -1.69
C GLU A 9 -35.99 -23.28 -1.48
N GLU A 10 -34.72 -23.60 -1.32
CA GLU A 10 -34.24 -24.94 -1.04
C GLU A 10 -33.88 -25.10 0.43
N TRP A 11 -34.35 -26.16 1.05
CA TRP A 11 -34.09 -26.49 2.44
C TRP A 11 -33.14 -27.68 2.53
N CYS A 12 -32.18 -27.61 3.41
CA CYS A 12 -31.24 -28.68 3.68
C CYS A 12 -31.20 -29.00 5.18
N ASP A 13 -31.22 -30.30 5.49
CA ASP A 13 -31.02 -30.74 6.87
C ASP A 13 -29.68 -30.27 7.41
N ARG A 14 -29.68 -29.66 8.60
CA ARG A 14 -28.49 -29.07 9.23
C ARG A 14 -27.40 -30.11 9.51
N LEU A 15 -27.78 -31.32 9.92
CA LEU A 15 -26.83 -32.38 10.22
C LEU A 15 -26.19 -32.93 8.95
N LEU A 16 -27.02 -33.05 7.88
CA LEU A 16 -26.55 -33.47 6.58
C LEU A 16 -25.56 -32.41 6.01
N LEU A 17 -25.91 -31.15 6.09
CA LEU A 17 -25.00 -30.04 5.65
C LEU A 17 -23.70 -30.06 6.42
N ALA A 18 -23.71 -30.20 7.72
CA ALA A 18 -22.54 -30.32 8.57
C ALA A 18 -21.67 -31.55 8.23
N ARG A 19 -22.31 -32.65 7.83
CA ARG A 19 -21.63 -33.87 7.40
C ARG A 19 -20.98 -33.69 6.05
N ILE A 20 -21.66 -33.07 5.07
CA ILE A 20 -21.14 -32.74 3.76
C ILE A 20 -19.92 -31.81 3.91
N HIS A 21 -20.07 -30.76 4.73
CA HIS A 21 -18.98 -29.80 4.96
C HIS A 21 -17.73 -30.49 5.56
N ARG A 22 -17.91 -31.34 6.58
CA ARG A 22 -16.79 -32.11 7.15
C ARG A 22 -16.16 -33.05 6.15
N TYR A 23 -16.94 -33.71 5.32
CA TYR A 23 -16.44 -34.59 4.26
C TYR A 23 -15.62 -33.80 3.23
N THR A 24 -16.15 -32.68 2.77
CA THR A 24 -15.48 -31.80 1.81
C THR A 24 -14.14 -31.27 2.37
N LEU A 25 -14.15 -30.76 3.62
CA LEU A 25 -12.91 -30.30 4.27
C LEU A 25 -11.88 -31.42 4.42
N LYS A 26 -12.35 -32.65 4.81
CA LYS A 26 -11.45 -33.80 4.96
C LYS A 26 -10.85 -34.21 3.60
N ARG A 27 -11.66 -34.16 2.54
CA ARG A 27 -11.21 -34.44 1.17
C ARG A 27 -10.18 -33.42 0.70
N LEU A 28 -10.49 -32.13 0.81
CA LEU A 28 -9.56 -31.03 0.43
C LEU A 28 -8.24 -31.11 1.19
N ARG A 29 -8.28 -31.41 2.50
CA ARG A 29 -7.07 -31.58 3.30
C ARG A 29 -6.22 -32.79 2.88
N ARG A 30 -6.81 -33.84 2.32
CA ARG A 30 -6.07 -35.01 1.79
C ARG A 30 -5.39 -34.70 0.45
N GLU A 31 -5.95 -33.74 -0.30
CA GLU A 31 -5.41 -33.28 -1.59
C GLU A 31 -4.23 -32.31 -1.41
N ILE A 32 -4.03 -31.77 -0.18
CA ILE A 32 -2.90 -30.88 0.14
C ILE A 32 -1.69 -31.74 0.46
N GLU A 33 -0.76 -31.82 -0.47
CA GLU A 33 0.54 -32.46 -0.27
C GLU A 33 1.60 -31.39 0.05
N PRO A 34 2.50 -31.63 1.02
CA PRO A 34 3.64 -30.77 1.24
C PRO A 34 4.54 -30.73 0.01
N VAL A 35 4.93 -29.54 -0.43
CA VAL A 35 5.88 -29.38 -1.52
C VAL A 35 7.28 -29.09 -0.98
N GLU A 36 8.31 -29.40 -1.77
CA GLU A 36 9.68 -29.05 -1.42
C GLU A 36 9.88 -27.52 -1.39
N ARG A 37 10.75 -27.04 -0.52
CA ARG A 37 11.06 -25.61 -0.42
C ARG A 37 11.50 -24.99 -1.74
N ARG A 38 12.24 -25.75 -2.54
CA ARG A 38 12.68 -25.33 -3.87
C ARG A 38 11.52 -25.07 -4.81
N ASP A 39 10.52 -25.95 -4.82
CA ASP A 39 9.36 -25.84 -5.71
C ASP A 39 8.43 -24.73 -5.24
N PHE A 40 8.29 -24.55 -3.93
CA PHE A 40 7.58 -23.39 -3.36
C PHE A 40 8.26 -22.06 -3.73
N MET A 41 9.58 -21.99 -3.64
CA MET A 41 10.32 -20.78 -4.04
C MET A 41 10.18 -20.51 -5.54
N ARG A 42 10.24 -21.54 -6.39
CA ARG A 42 9.99 -21.37 -7.83
C ARG A 42 8.61 -20.81 -8.09
N PHE A 43 7.58 -21.38 -7.45
CA PHE A 43 6.22 -20.85 -7.52
C PHE A 43 6.15 -19.37 -7.10
N LEU A 44 6.79 -18.99 -5.99
CA LEU A 44 6.81 -17.61 -5.53
C LEU A 44 7.46 -16.67 -6.54
N PHE A 45 8.58 -17.05 -7.15
CA PHE A 45 9.24 -16.24 -8.17
C PHE A 45 8.35 -16.09 -9.42
N ASP A 46 7.71 -17.14 -9.87
CA ASP A 46 6.79 -17.10 -11.00
C ASP A 46 5.56 -16.24 -10.67
N TRP A 47 4.95 -16.46 -9.51
CA TRP A 47 3.76 -15.73 -9.06
C TRP A 47 4.03 -14.24 -8.83
N GLN A 48 5.23 -13.90 -8.37
CA GLN A 48 5.67 -12.51 -8.14
C GLN A 48 6.23 -11.85 -9.41
N HIS A 49 6.22 -12.53 -10.54
CA HIS A 49 6.80 -12.04 -11.80
C HIS A 49 8.29 -11.71 -11.73
N LEU A 50 9.04 -12.44 -10.91
CA LEU A 50 10.48 -12.27 -10.71
C LEU A 50 11.32 -13.33 -11.44
N ALA A 51 10.70 -14.42 -11.91
CA ALA A 51 11.39 -15.44 -12.68
C ALA A 51 11.74 -14.92 -14.09
N PRO A 52 12.85 -15.37 -14.69
CA PRO A 52 13.19 -14.99 -16.05
C PRO A 52 12.04 -15.31 -17.03
N GLY A 53 11.56 -14.29 -17.73
CA GLY A 53 10.46 -14.43 -18.70
C GLY A 53 9.05 -14.38 -18.13
N SER A 54 8.87 -14.30 -16.78
CA SER A 54 7.55 -14.12 -16.15
C SER A 54 7.14 -12.66 -15.97
N GLN A 55 8.04 -11.73 -16.27
CA GLN A 55 7.77 -10.30 -16.16
C GLN A 55 6.59 -9.86 -17.00
N LEU A 56 5.75 -9.01 -16.44
CA LEU A 56 4.63 -8.39 -17.14
C LEU A 56 5.12 -7.28 -18.06
N ARG A 57 4.26 -6.80 -18.98
CA ARG A 57 4.59 -5.73 -19.94
C ARG A 57 3.47 -4.72 -20.08
N GLY A 58 3.87 -3.49 -20.38
CA GLY A 58 2.95 -2.38 -20.66
C GLY A 58 2.36 -1.73 -19.41
N PRO A 59 1.63 -0.61 -19.59
CA PRO A 59 1.12 0.20 -18.46
C PRO A 59 0.08 -0.52 -17.60
N ASP A 60 -0.69 -1.46 -18.14
CA ASP A 60 -1.67 -2.23 -17.35
C ASP A 60 -1.00 -3.17 -16.34
N ALA A 61 0.25 -3.61 -16.63
CA ALA A 61 1.05 -4.41 -15.72
C ALA A 61 1.28 -3.71 -14.37
N LEU A 62 1.43 -2.38 -14.38
CA LEU A 62 1.60 -1.60 -13.15
C LEU A 62 0.45 -1.80 -12.17
N THR A 63 -0.78 -1.74 -12.66
CA THR A 63 -1.98 -1.94 -11.82
C THR A 63 -2.01 -3.35 -11.23
N ALA A 64 -1.66 -4.36 -12.03
CA ALA A 64 -1.64 -5.76 -11.58
C ALA A 64 -0.57 -6.00 -10.50
N VAL A 65 0.64 -5.48 -10.71
CA VAL A 65 1.74 -5.60 -9.74
C VAL A 65 1.43 -4.86 -8.45
N LEU A 66 0.88 -3.64 -8.53
CA LEU A 66 0.52 -2.88 -7.34
C LEU A 66 -0.65 -3.50 -6.56
N ALA A 67 -1.61 -4.14 -7.24
CA ALA A 67 -2.66 -4.90 -6.56
C ALA A 67 -2.08 -6.12 -5.81
N GLN A 68 -1.04 -6.76 -6.34
CA GLN A 68 -0.36 -7.86 -5.66
C GLN A 68 0.47 -7.40 -4.45
N LEU A 69 1.02 -6.20 -4.51
CA LEU A 69 1.83 -5.59 -3.45
C LEU A 69 1.02 -4.67 -2.53
N GLU A 70 -0.30 -4.69 -2.62
CA GLU A 70 -1.17 -3.82 -1.82
C GLU A 70 -0.94 -4.03 -0.32
N GLY A 71 -0.70 -2.93 0.40
CA GLY A 71 -0.38 -2.96 1.84
C GLY A 71 1.09 -3.28 2.17
N PHE A 72 1.93 -3.57 1.18
CA PHE A 72 3.36 -3.72 1.38
C PHE A 72 4.05 -2.36 1.47
N GLU A 73 4.86 -2.16 2.51
CA GLU A 73 5.68 -0.95 2.66
C GLU A 73 7.12 -1.22 2.24
N ALA A 74 7.66 -0.34 1.40
CA ALA A 74 9.07 -0.32 1.01
C ALA A 74 9.57 1.12 0.96
N ALA A 75 10.89 1.32 1.04
CA ALA A 75 11.48 2.63 0.84
C ALA A 75 11.00 3.26 -0.48
N ALA A 76 10.61 4.54 -0.46
CA ALA A 76 10.05 5.21 -1.64
C ALA A 76 10.92 5.04 -2.89
N GLY A 77 12.25 5.18 -2.75
CA GLY A 77 13.18 4.97 -3.85
C GLY A 77 13.29 3.53 -4.36
N ALA A 78 12.93 2.53 -3.54
CA ALA A 78 12.99 1.12 -3.93
C ALA A 78 11.80 0.71 -4.81
N TRP A 79 10.67 1.41 -4.73
CA TRP A 79 9.50 1.09 -5.54
C TRP A 79 9.81 1.09 -7.03
N GLU A 80 10.35 2.18 -7.54
CA GLU A 80 10.67 2.31 -8.96
C GLU A 80 12.02 1.67 -9.32
N GLY A 81 13.03 1.84 -8.46
CA GLY A 81 14.37 1.35 -8.73
C GLY A 81 14.51 -0.18 -8.67
N GLU A 82 13.69 -0.85 -7.87
CA GLU A 82 13.86 -2.28 -7.60
C GLU A 82 12.56 -3.07 -7.81
N LEU A 83 11.45 -2.68 -7.15
CA LEU A 83 10.26 -3.51 -7.09
C LEU A 83 9.50 -3.59 -8.40
N LEU A 84 9.27 -2.45 -9.04
CA LEU A 84 8.51 -2.36 -10.30
C LEU A 84 9.36 -2.79 -11.49
N CYS A 85 10.61 -2.32 -11.58
CA CYS A 85 11.53 -2.72 -12.64
C CYS A 85 11.83 -4.23 -12.66
N ALA A 86 11.83 -4.88 -11.49
CA ALA A 86 12.04 -6.33 -11.42
C ALA A 86 10.86 -7.13 -11.98
N ARG A 87 9.63 -6.58 -11.93
CA ARG A 87 8.37 -7.27 -12.29
C ARG A 87 7.80 -6.86 -13.63
N ILE A 88 8.18 -5.70 -14.14
CA ILE A 88 7.69 -5.12 -15.41
C ILE A 88 8.88 -4.88 -16.34
N ALA A 89 8.91 -5.60 -17.47
CA ALA A 89 10.07 -5.63 -18.36
C ALA A 89 10.40 -4.27 -19.00
N ASP A 90 9.41 -3.44 -19.26
CA ASP A 90 9.55 -2.15 -19.98
C ASP A 90 9.03 -1.01 -19.07
N TYR A 91 9.26 -1.10 -17.77
CA TYR A 91 8.76 -0.12 -16.81
C TYR A 91 9.22 1.30 -17.15
N SER A 92 8.28 2.24 -17.15
CA SER A 92 8.53 3.67 -17.30
C SER A 92 8.13 4.40 -16.03
N PHE A 93 9.03 5.23 -15.51
CA PHE A 93 8.80 6.09 -14.34
C PHE A 93 7.58 7.02 -14.51
N LEU A 94 7.23 7.38 -15.75
CA LEU A 94 6.07 8.20 -16.04
C LEU A 94 4.75 7.52 -15.70
N TRP A 95 4.69 6.20 -15.75
CA TRP A 95 3.44 5.46 -15.53
C TRP A 95 2.92 5.58 -14.10
N LEU A 96 3.81 5.49 -13.11
CA LEU A 96 3.43 5.61 -11.71
C LEU A 96 2.97 7.04 -11.40
N ASP A 97 3.71 8.03 -11.83
CA ASP A 97 3.37 9.44 -11.62
C ASP A 97 2.04 9.81 -12.28
N GLU A 98 1.79 9.35 -13.52
CA GLU A 98 0.52 9.55 -14.22
C GLU A 98 -0.67 8.91 -13.48
N GLN A 99 -0.50 7.70 -12.93
CA GLN A 99 -1.54 7.03 -12.16
C GLN A 99 -1.81 7.75 -10.83
N CYS A 100 -0.80 8.31 -10.18
CA CYS A 100 -0.96 9.13 -8.99
C CYS A 100 -1.68 10.45 -9.31
N ARG A 101 -1.23 11.20 -10.33
CA ARG A 101 -1.86 12.45 -10.77
C ARG A 101 -3.29 12.29 -11.25
N SER A 102 -3.59 11.17 -11.91
CA SER A 102 -4.97 10.85 -12.31
C SER A 102 -5.88 10.47 -11.14
N GLY A 103 -5.35 10.39 -9.92
CA GLY A 103 -6.08 10.02 -8.71
C GLY A 103 -6.49 8.55 -8.64
N ARG A 104 -5.95 7.68 -9.49
CA ARG A 104 -6.19 6.23 -9.44
C ARG A 104 -5.40 5.56 -8.33
N LEU A 105 -4.15 5.96 -8.16
CA LEU A 105 -3.26 5.50 -7.12
C LEU A 105 -3.01 6.60 -6.08
N ALA A 106 -2.65 6.18 -4.90
CA ALA A 106 -2.13 7.04 -3.85
C ALA A 106 -0.98 6.30 -3.17
N TRP A 107 0.02 7.04 -2.73
CA TRP A 107 1.05 6.54 -1.86
C TRP A 107 0.82 7.09 -0.45
N THR A 108 1.10 6.28 0.54
CA THR A 108 0.95 6.66 1.95
C THR A 108 1.91 5.88 2.81
N ARG A 109 2.11 6.34 4.03
CA ARG A 109 2.78 5.58 5.08
C ARG A 109 1.75 5.15 6.11
N PHE A 110 1.79 3.87 6.48
CA PHE A 110 1.04 3.38 7.62
C PHE A 110 1.91 3.49 8.86
N ALA A 111 1.42 4.19 9.89
CA ALA A 111 2.10 4.22 11.18
C ALA A 111 2.03 2.83 11.81
N SER A 112 3.06 2.00 11.59
CA SER A 112 3.10 0.67 12.19
C SER A 112 3.61 0.73 13.61
N ALA A 113 2.77 0.37 14.58
CA ALA A 113 3.09 0.26 15.99
C ALA A 113 4.18 -0.81 16.30
N THR A 114 4.54 -1.64 15.32
CA THR A 114 5.48 -2.76 15.52
C THR A 114 6.95 -2.39 15.37
N ASN A 115 7.29 -1.21 14.84
CA ASN A 115 8.65 -0.73 14.79
C ASN A 115 8.93 0.31 15.87
N SER A 116 9.09 -0.15 17.11
CA SER A 116 9.58 0.61 18.27
C SER A 116 11.05 1.07 18.16
N GLN A 117 11.56 1.24 16.96
CA GLN A 117 12.77 2.01 16.74
C GLN A 117 12.36 3.46 16.59
N LYS A 118 12.93 4.32 17.48
CA LYS A 118 12.83 5.79 17.50
C LYS A 118 12.52 6.36 16.12
N PRO A 119 11.60 7.33 16.00
CA PRO A 119 11.42 8.05 14.76
C PRO A 119 12.81 8.56 14.36
N ARG A 120 13.39 7.96 13.35
CA ARG A 120 14.63 8.47 12.76
C ARG A 120 14.24 9.84 12.22
N SER A 121 14.78 10.87 12.87
CA SER A 121 14.73 12.24 12.39
C SER A 121 14.88 12.26 10.87
N SER A 122 13.94 12.93 10.19
CA SER A 122 14.04 13.46 8.82
C SER A 122 15.17 12.87 7.97
N GLY A 123 15.05 11.60 7.60
CA GLY A 123 15.85 11.04 6.52
C GLY A 123 15.30 11.52 5.18
N PRO A 124 16.08 11.41 4.10
CA PRO A 124 15.59 11.74 2.76
C PRO A 124 14.28 11.00 2.49
N LEU A 125 13.29 11.64 1.90
CA LEU A 125 11.99 11.06 1.53
C LEU A 125 12.15 9.71 0.81
N ARG A 126 13.19 9.56 0.00
CA ARG A 126 13.52 8.31 -0.72
C ARG A 126 13.74 7.09 0.18
N SER A 127 14.16 7.29 1.43
CA SER A 127 14.35 6.20 2.41
C SER A 127 13.13 5.93 3.28
N THR A 128 12.11 6.76 3.20
CA THR A 128 10.87 6.61 3.96
C THR A 128 10.08 5.42 3.44
N PRO A 129 9.70 4.45 4.30
CA PRO A 129 8.82 3.37 3.89
C PRO A 129 7.45 3.92 3.55
N ILE A 130 6.95 3.59 2.37
CA ILE A 130 5.61 3.94 1.90
C ILE A 130 4.94 2.72 1.26
N ALA A 131 3.63 2.69 1.30
CA ALA A 131 2.80 1.78 0.51
C ALA A 131 2.20 2.54 -0.68
N ILE A 132 2.04 1.86 -1.81
CA ILE A 132 1.32 2.36 -2.98
C ILE A 132 0.09 1.49 -3.17
N LEU A 133 -1.08 2.12 -3.30
CA LEU A 133 -2.36 1.39 -3.34
C LEU A 133 -3.42 2.17 -4.14
N PRO A 134 -4.50 1.50 -4.58
CA PRO A 134 -5.63 2.17 -5.19
C PRO A 134 -6.23 3.21 -4.25
N ARG A 135 -6.38 4.46 -4.71
CA ARG A 135 -6.92 5.57 -3.89
C ARG A 135 -8.25 5.24 -3.22
N ARG A 136 -9.10 4.46 -3.88
CA ARG A 136 -10.40 4.03 -3.33
C ARG A 136 -10.28 3.18 -2.05
N GLN A 137 -9.14 2.53 -1.84
CA GLN A 137 -8.90 1.66 -0.68
C GLN A 137 -8.15 2.38 0.45
N LEU A 138 -7.66 3.59 0.20
CA LEU A 138 -6.88 4.37 1.16
C LEU A 138 -7.60 4.52 2.52
N GLY A 139 -8.90 4.85 2.51
CA GLY A 139 -9.68 5.00 3.74
C GLY A 139 -9.80 3.72 4.55
N LEU A 140 -9.94 2.55 3.88
CA LEU A 140 -9.99 1.25 4.54
C LEU A 140 -8.65 0.94 5.23
N TRP A 141 -7.54 1.17 4.51
CA TRP A 141 -6.20 0.93 5.04
C TRP A 141 -5.89 1.85 6.22
N HIS A 142 -6.24 3.14 6.16
CA HIS A 142 -6.10 4.04 7.31
C HIS A 142 -6.89 3.53 8.52
N GLN A 143 -8.15 3.13 8.36
CA GLN A 143 -8.93 2.57 9.46
C GLN A 143 -8.31 1.33 10.10
N LEU A 144 -7.67 0.46 9.31
CA LEU A 144 -7.01 -0.73 9.82
C LEU A 144 -5.75 -0.40 10.66
N PHE A 145 -5.05 0.67 10.32
CA PHE A 145 -3.82 1.06 11.00
C PHE A 145 -4.04 2.08 12.13
N ASP A 146 -5.04 2.97 12.02
CA ASP A 146 -5.41 3.92 13.07
C ASP A 146 -5.90 3.23 14.37
N MET A 147 -6.33 1.98 14.29
CA MET A 147 -6.72 1.17 15.45
C MET A 147 -5.54 0.81 16.38
N THR A 148 -4.29 1.12 16.01
CA THR A 148 -3.11 0.53 16.64
C THR A 148 -2.23 1.47 17.45
N ASP A 149 -2.40 2.80 17.43
CA ASP A 149 -1.51 3.67 18.22
C ASP A 149 -2.18 4.93 18.84
N PRO A 150 -2.49 4.92 20.15
CA PRO A 150 -2.98 6.10 20.87
C PRO A 150 -1.87 7.09 21.27
N ALA A 151 -0.59 6.81 21.05
CA ALA A 151 0.53 7.64 21.47
C ALA A 151 1.28 8.28 20.30
N SER A 152 0.62 9.14 19.53
CA SER A 152 1.32 9.96 18.53
C SER A 152 2.36 10.87 19.23
N PRO A 153 3.65 10.72 18.92
CA PRO A 153 4.66 11.64 19.45
C PRO A 153 4.34 13.06 18.97
N LYS A 154 4.61 14.07 19.83
CA LYS A 154 4.37 15.47 19.50
C LYS A 154 5.09 15.85 18.20
N LEU A 155 4.37 16.54 17.32
CA LEU A 155 4.94 17.16 16.11
C LEU A 155 5.91 18.30 16.51
N SER A 156 6.86 18.59 15.63
CA SER A 156 7.61 19.84 15.76
C SER A 156 6.66 21.02 15.52
N SER A 157 6.97 22.18 16.10
CA SER A 157 6.14 23.38 15.91
C SER A 157 5.98 23.79 14.43
N ARG A 158 6.99 23.49 13.60
CA ARG A 158 6.96 23.74 12.16
C ARG A 158 6.02 22.76 11.44
N ALA A 159 6.09 21.49 11.79
CA ALA A 159 5.18 20.48 11.25
C ALA A 159 3.73 20.74 11.66
N ASP A 160 3.49 21.15 12.90
CA ASP A 160 2.14 21.56 13.35
C ASP A 160 1.61 22.73 12.52
N ALA A 161 2.42 23.78 12.29
CA ALA A 161 2.01 24.94 11.50
C ALA A 161 1.66 24.55 10.04
N VAL A 162 2.46 23.68 9.42
CA VAL A 162 2.19 23.16 8.06
C VAL A 162 0.93 22.29 8.04
N LEU A 163 0.76 21.43 9.03
CA LEU A 163 -0.43 20.57 9.12
C LEU A 163 -1.71 21.39 9.33
N ASP A 164 -1.68 22.41 10.17
CA ASP A 164 -2.83 23.30 10.41
C ASP A 164 -3.16 24.13 9.17
N HIS A 165 -2.15 24.58 8.42
CA HIS A 165 -2.36 25.20 7.12
C HIS A 165 -3.10 24.27 6.16
N LEU A 166 -2.59 23.03 5.98
CA LEU A 166 -3.20 22.05 5.10
C LEU A 166 -4.60 21.61 5.53
N ARG A 167 -4.88 21.54 6.84
CA ARG A 167 -6.23 21.27 7.36
C ARG A 167 -7.22 22.38 7.07
N THR A 168 -6.75 23.61 7.08
CA THR A 168 -7.60 24.79 6.91
C THR A 168 -7.84 25.13 5.44
N ARG A 169 -6.79 25.05 4.61
CA ARG A 169 -6.81 25.43 3.20
C ARG A 169 -7.01 24.26 2.25
N GLY A 170 -6.71 23.05 2.69
CA GLY A 170 -6.70 21.86 1.85
C GLY A 170 -5.37 21.66 1.12
N ALA A 171 -5.40 21.00 -0.03
CA ALA A 171 -4.22 20.79 -0.86
C ALA A 171 -3.62 22.13 -1.30
N SER A 172 -2.31 22.28 -1.13
CA SER A 172 -1.58 23.52 -1.40
C SER A 172 -0.26 23.21 -2.07
N PHE A 173 0.23 24.13 -2.89
CA PHE A 173 1.56 24.05 -3.48
C PHE A 173 2.64 24.42 -2.47
N PHE A 174 3.84 23.91 -2.70
CA PHE A 174 4.98 24.14 -1.79
C PHE A 174 5.24 25.62 -1.49
N ASP A 175 5.22 26.46 -2.53
CA ASP A 175 5.44 27.91 -2.39
C ASP A 175 4.32 28.60 -1.59
N GLU A 176 3.08 28.14 -1.73
CA GLU A 176 1.94 28.64 -0.95
C GLU A 176 2.11 28.30 0.53
N ILE A 177 2.52 27.05 0.83
CA ILE A 177 2.80 26.62 2.19
C ILE A 177 3.91 27.50 2.80
N ALA A 178 5.01 27.73 2.08
CA ALA A 178 6.11 28.55 2.55
C ALA A 178 5.69 30.00 2.84
N GLN A 179 4.90 30.60 1.96
CA GLN A 179 4.41 31.98 2.10
C GLN A 179 3.44 32.12 3.28
N GLU A 180 2.44 31.26 3.37
CA GLU A 180 1.38 31.35 4.38
C GLU A 180 1.90 31.00 5.79
N THR A 181 2.75 29.98 5.88
CA THR A 181 3.35 29.61 7.19
C THR A 181 4.53 30.49 7.58
N ARG A 182 5.04 31.32 6.67
CA ARG A 182 6.24 32.15 6.86
C ARG A 182 7.49 31.38 7.28
N LEU A 183 7.57 30.12 6.85
CA LEU A 183 8.72 29.27 7.06
C LEU A 183 9.68 29.38 5.85
N LEU A 184 10.98 29.19 6.11
CA LEU A 184 11.96 29.06 5.05
C LEU A 184 11.70 27.77 4.26
N GLN A 185 12.05 27.74 2.97
CA GLN A 185 11.84 26.55 2.12
C GLN A 185 12.42 25.28 2.75
N VAL A 186 13.64 25.36 3.28
CA VAL A 186 14.29 24.23 3.97
C VAL A 186 13.50 23.78 5.20
N GLU A 187 12.85 24.71 5.92
CA GLU A 187 12.02 24.39 7.07
C GLU A 187 10.71 23.72 6.66
N VAL A 188 10.12 24.15 5.55
CA VAL A 188 8.94 23.51 4.96
C VAL A 188 9.28 22.08 4.49
N GLU A 189 10.40 21.87 3.80
CA GLU A 189 10.86 20.54 3.40
C GLU A 189 11.01 19.59 4.61
N VAL A 190 11.65 20.07 5.68
CA VAL A 190 11.83 19.29 6.92
C VAL A 190 10.47 18.97 7.56
N ALA A 191 9.57 19.95 7.61
CA ALA A 191 8.24 19.78 8.18
C ALA A 191 7.38 18.79 7.36
N LEU A 192 7.38 18.92 6.03
CA LEU A 192 6.70 17.98 5.12
C LEU A 192 7.29 16.57 5.27
N GLY A 193 8.61 16.45 5.33
CA GLY A 193 9.27 15.16 5.56
C GLY A 193 8.85 14.51 6.89
N GLU A 194 8.69 15.31 7.98
CA GLU A 194 8.18 14.82 9.25
C GLU A 194 6.73 14.36 9.14
N LEU A 195 5.87 15.10 8.45
CA LEU A 195 4.46 14.78 8.28
C LEU A 195 4.25 13.54 7.41
N VAL A 196 5.00 13.41 6.30
CA VAL A 196 5.03 12.21 5.46
C VAL A 196 5.52 11.00 6.26
N ALA A 197 6.61 11.17 7.03
CA ALA A 197 7.16 10.10 7.85
C ALA A 197 6.17 9.58 8.91
N ARG A 198 5.14 10.34 9.23
CA ARG A 198 4.05 9.96 10.15
C ARG A 198 2.75 9.57 9.46
N GLY A 199 2.73 9.57 8.11
CA GLY A 199 1.54 9.25 7.34
C GLY A 199 0.41 10.29 7.45
N LEU A 200 0.72 11.52 7.88
CA LEU A 200 -0.28 12.57 8.10
C LEU A 200 -0.63 13.34 6.82
N ILE A 201 0.26 13.33 5.84
CA ILE A 201 0.09 13.96 4.53
C ILE A 201 0.61 13.05 3.43
N GLN A 202 0.13 13.31 2.21
CA GLN A 202 0.58 12.70 0.97
C GLN A 202 0.59 13.73 -0.15
N ALA A 203 1.30 13.47 -1.24
CA ALA A 203 1.21 14.28 -2.45
C ALA A 203 0.41 13.55 -3.54
N ASP A 204 -0.03 14.29 -4.55
CA ASP A 204 -0.72 13.80 -5.73
C ASP A 204 0.24 13.31 -6.83
N SER A 205 1.53 13.58 -6.69
CA SER A 205 2.62 13.15 -7.56
C SER A 205 3.54 12.17 -6.81
N PHE A 206 4.17 11.27 -7.54
CA PHE A 206 5.20 10.37 -7.00
C PHE A 206 6.61 10.88 -7.30
N ALA A 207 6.78 11.60 -8.40
CA ALA A 207 8.06 12.13 -8.86
C ALA A 207 8.42 13.51 -8.27
N GLY A 208 7.58 14.04 -7.37
CA GLY A 208 7.73 15.38 -6.77
C GLY A 208 8.67 15.45 -5.59
#